data_0c50956887f141a101d34431ba75d648
#
_entry.id   0c50956887f141a101d34431ba75d648
#
_cell.length_a   1.000
_cell.length_b   1.000
_cell.length_c   1.000
_cell.angle_alpha   90.00
_cell.angle_beta   90.00
_cell.angle_gamma   90.00
#
_symmetry.space_group_name_H-M   'P 1'
#
loop_
_entity.id
_entity.type
_entity.pdbx_description
1 polymer ?
#
loop_
_entity_poly.entity_id
_entity_poly.type
_entity_poly.pdbx_seq_one_letter_code
_entity_poly.pdbx_strand_id
1 'polypeptide(L)'
;MERVNKILTNSLYQSYLEKNNQAEAQRSFCRHNTAHFLDVARIALILNEQECYGQAQEIIYAAALLHDIGRWMQYEDGTPHEKAGSMLAPEILKSCGFTKEESERIVKAIDSHRREEVKEEKNL
;
A
#
# COMPACT_ATOMS: atom_id res chain seq x y z
N MET A 1 -13.38 -10.27 3.37
CA MET A 1 -11.97 -10.34 2.93
C MET A 1 -11.05 -10.70 4.11
N GLU A 2 -10.89 -11.98 4.30
CA GLU A 2 -10.16 -12.51 5.45
C GLU A 2 -8.68 -12.12 5.46
N ARG A 3 -8.00 -12.24 4.31
CA ARG A 3 -6.58 -11.94 4.23
C ARG A 3 -6.30 -10.44 4.40
N VAL A 4 -7.20 -9.58 3.94
CA VAL A 4 -7.11 -8.14 4.16
C VAL A 4 -7.23 -7.82 5.64
N ASN A 5 -8.16 -8.48 6.35
CA ASN A 5 -8.28 -8.32 7.79
C ASN A 5 -7.01 -8.76 8.51
N LYS A 6 -6.33 -9.80 8.03
CA LYS A 6 -5.05 -10.24 8.58
C LYS A 6 -3.97 -9.18 8.41
N ILE A 7 -3.96 -8.45 7.28
CA ILE A 7 -3.03 -7.33 7.11
C ILE A 7 -3.32 -6.25 8.14
N LEU A 8 -4.58 -5.86 8.29
CA LEU A 8 -4.97 -4.79 9.22
C LEU A 8 -4.58 -5.08 10.65
N THR A 9 -4.58 -6.35 11.07
CA THR A 9 -4.22 -6.75 12.43
C THR A 9 -2.79 -7.27 12.55
N ASN A 10 -2.02 -7.28 11.46
CA ASN A 10 -0.64 -7.75 11.46
C ASN A 10 0.24 -6.81 12.26
N SER A 11 1.04 -7.34 13.19
CA SER A 11 1.86 -6.52 14.07
C SER A 11 2.94 -5.74 13.33
N LEU A 12 3.52 -6.31 12.29
CA LEU A 12 4.54 -5.63 11.50
C LEU A 12 3.94 -4.46 10.71
N TYR A 13 2.76 -4.69 10.10
CA TYR A 13 2.02 -3.65 9.41
C TYR A 13 1.69 -2.49 10.35
N GLN A 14 1.18 -2.78 11.55
CA GLN A 14 0.86 -1.77 12.55
C GLN A 14 2.11 -1.00 12.98
N SER A 15 3.23 -1.68 13.11
CA SER A 15 4.50 -1.06 13.47
C SER A 15 4.93 -0.04 12.40
N TYR A 16 4.81 -0.39 11.13
CA TYR A 16 5.15 0.53 10.03
C TYR A 16 4.20 1.72 9.96
N LEU A 17 2.90 1.51 10.20
CA LEU A 17 1.94 2.62 10.27
C LEU A 17 2.31 3.59 11.39
N GLU A 18 2.70 3.07 12.54
CA GLU A 18 3.11 3.91 13.67
C GLU A 18 4.35 4.72 13.34
N LYS A 19 5.32 4.11 12.67
CA LYS A 19 6.53 4.83 12.22
C LYS A 19 6.18 5.94 11.23
N ASN A 20 5.25 5.68 10.31
CA ASN A 20 4.77 6.70 9.38
C ASN A 20 4.11 7.85 10.13
N ASN A 21 3.26 7.55 11.10
CA ASN A 21 2.57 8.58 11.89
C ASN A 21 3.55 9.43 12.67
N GLN A 22 4.56 8.83 13.26
CA GLN A 22 5.59 9.56 14.00
C GLN A 22 6.41 10.48 13.09
N ALA A 23 6.79 9.98 11.92
CA ALA A 23 7.55 10.76 10.95
C ALA A 23 6.75 11.95 10.42
N GLU A 24 5.48 11.74 10.13
CA GLU A 24 4.60 12.77 9.57
C GLU A 24 4.12 13.79 10.60
N ALA A 25 4.01 13.40 11.87
CA ALA A 25 3.61 14.30 12.96
C ALA A 25 4.54 15.49 13.09
N GLN A 26 5.81 15.32 12.73
CA GLN A 26 6.81 16.39 12.78
C GLN A 26 6.70 17.38 11.61
N ARG A 27 5.91 17.05 10.60
CA ARG A 27 5.82 17.85 9.36
C ARG A 27 4.53 18.62 9.19
N SER A 28 3.55 18.41 10.04
CA SER A 28 2.25 19.14 10.03
C SER A 28 1.42 18.97 8.75
N PHE A 29 1.74 18.03 7.87
CA PHE A 29 1.02 17.85 6.59
C PHE A 29 0.38 16.49 6.50
N CYS A 30 -0.46 16.31 5.47
CA CYS A 30 -1.26 15.14 5.13
C CYS A 30 -0.78 13.83 5.75
N ARG A 31 -1.52 13.32 6.72
CA ARG A 31 -1.25 12.00 7.30
C ARG A 31 -1.92 10.93 6.43
N HIS A 32 -1.12 9.97 5.97
CA HIS A 32 -1.66 8.81 5.31
C HIS A 32 -2.14 7.83 6.37
N ASN A 33 -3.42 7.51 6.35
CA ASN A 33 -4.02 6.61 7.33
C ASN A 33 -4.79 5.49 6.62
N THR A 34 -5.33 4.56 7.39
CA THR A 34 -6.07 3.42 6.85
C THR A 34 -7.27 3.84 6.01
N ALA A 35 -7.96 4.91 6.39
CA ALA A 35 -9.10 5.42 5.63
C ALA A 35 -8.69 5.87 4.23
N HIS A 36 -7.56 6.56 4.10
CA HIS A 36 -7.03 6.96 2.80
C HIS A 36 -6.70 5.73 1.93
N PHE A 37 -6.06 4.72 2.50
CA PHE A 37 -5.75 3.49 1.79
C PHE A 37 -7.01 2.78 1.30
N LEU A 38 -8.05 2.74 2.13
CA LEU A 38 -9.31 2.12 1.76
C LEU A 38 -10.03 2.88 0.64
N ASP A 39 -9.93 4.20 0.63
CA ASP A 39 -10.50 5.01 -0.45
C ASP A 39 -9.82 4.71 -1.78
N VAL A 40 -8.51 4.62 -1.79
CA VAL A 40 -7.74 4.23 -2.98
C VAL A 40 -8.15 2.84 -3.44
N ALA A 41 -8.30 1.91 -2.51
CA ALA A 41 -8.70 0.54 -2.81
C ALA A 41 -10.10 0.47 -3.44
N ARG A 42 -11.05 1.26 -2.95
CA ARG A 42 -12.41 1.30 -3.51
C ARG A 42 -12.40 1.77 -4.95
N ILE A 43 -11.62 2.78 -5.27
CA ILE A 43 -11.49 3.29 -6.64
C ILE A 43 -10.89 2.21 -7.53
N ALA A 44 -9.82 1.56 -7.08
CA ALA A 44 -9.17 0.49 -7.82
C ALA A 44 -10.12 -0.70 -8.03
N LEU A 45 -10.93 -1.02 -7.03
CA LEU A 45 -11.90 -2.11 -7.11
C LEU A 45 -12.97 -1.83 -8.17
N ILE A 46 -13.50 -0.61 -8.22
CA ILE A 46 -14.48 -0.22 -9.23
C ILE A 46 -13.91 -0.43 -10.64
N LEU A 47 -12.68 0.03 -10.86
CA LEU A 47 -12.01 -0.12 -12.15
C LEU A 47 -11.77 -1.59 -12.48
N ASN A 48 -11.40 -2.39 -11.49
CA ASN A 48 -11.16 -3.82 -11.68
C ASN A 48 -12.44 -4.57 -12.05
N GLU A 49 -13.56 -4.22 -11.43
CA GLU A 49 -14.85 -4.84 -11.75
C GLU A 49 -15.29 -4.54 -13.18
N GLN A 50 -15.03 -3.34 -13.67
CA GLN A 50 -15.31 -2.96 -15.05
C GLN A 50 -14.53 -3.80 -16.06
N GLU A 51 -13.37 -4.31 -15.66
CA GLU A 51 -12.52 -5.17 -16.48
C GLU A 51 -12.77 -6.67 -16.25
N CYS A 52 -13.73 -7.01 -15.40
CA CYS A 52 -14.13 -8.39 -15.10
C CYS A 52 -13.07 -9.24 -14.39
N TYR A 53 -12.25 -8.63 -13.57
CA TYR A 53 -11.23 -9.33 -12.78
C TYR A 53 -11.68 -9.54 -11.32
N GLY A 54 -12.86 -10.06 -11.10
CA GLY A 54 -13.50 -10.15 -9.79
C GLY A 54 -12.72 -10.85 -8.68
N GLN A 55 -11.71 -11.67 -9.00
CA GLN A 55 -10.90 -12.35 -7.98
C GLN A 55 -9.77 -11.50 -7.44
N ALA A 56 -9.55 -10.33 -7.99
CA ALA A 56 -8.45 -9.46 -7.61
C ALA A 56 -8.75 -8.53 -6.44
N GLN A 57 -9.95 -8.61 -5.83
CA GLN A 57 -10.35 -7.71 -4.76
C GLN A 57 -9.35 -7.65 -3.61
N GLU A 58 -8.98 -8.81 -3.05
CA GLU A 58 -8.03 -8.85 -1.95
C GLU A 58 -6.65 -8.33 -2.36
N ILE A 59 -6.25 -8.60 -3.59
CA ILE A 59 -4.98 -8.12 -4.13
C ILE A 59 -4.97 -6.60 -4.21
N ILE A 60 -6.05 -6.00 -4.71
CA ILE A 60 -6.19 -4.55 -4.84
C ILE A 60 -6.17 -3.88 -3.47
N TYR A 61 -6.96 -4.40 -2.52
CA TYR A 61 -6.97 -3.87 -1.16
C TYR A 61 -5.62 -4.02 -0.48
N ALA A 62 -4.96 -5.17 -0.65
CA ALA A 62 -3.63 -5.38 -0.09
C ALA A 62 -2.63 -4.38 -0.65
N ALA A 63 -2.62 -4.17 -1.95
CA ALA A 63 -1.74 -3.19 -2.59
C ALA A 63 -1.99 -1.79 -2.04
N ALA A 64 -3.26 -1.40 -1.90
CA ALA A 64 -3.63 -0.09 -1.38
C ALA A 64 -3.19 0.11 0.07
N LEU A 65 -3.37 -0.90 0.91
CA LEU A 65 -2.95 -0.83 2.31
C LEU A 65 -1.44 -0.75 2.45
N LEU A 66 -0.70 -1.40 1.57
CA LEU A 66 0.75 -1.55 1.70
C LEU A 66 1.56 -0.53 0.90
N HIS A 67 0.91 0.25 0.02
CA HIS A 67 1.66 1.11 -0.90
C HIS A 67 2.50 2.20 -0.21
N ASP A 68 2.09 2.66 0.96
CA ASP A 68 2.79 3.73 1.69
C ASP A 68 3.44 3.27 3.00
N ILE A 69 3.54 1.96 3.26
CA ILE A 69 4.08 1.48 4.55
C ILE A 69 5.55 1.82 4.76
N GLY A 70 6.26 2.16 3.70
CA GLY A 70 7.67 2.52 3.76
C GLY A 70 7.95 4.01 3.74
N ARG A 71 6.94 4.86 3.83
CA ARG A 71 7.12 6.31 3.74
C ARG A 71 8.06 6.84 4.82
N TRP A 72 8.06 6.25 6.01
CA TRP A 72 8.97 6.61 7.09
C TRP A 72 10.44 6.45 6.70
N MET A 73 10.76 5.48 5.85
CA MET A 73 12.13 5.28 5.37
C MET A 73 12.58 6.44 4.47
N GLN A 74 11.66 7.00 3.71
CA GLN A 74 11.98 8.16 2.88
C GLN A 74 12.37 9.35 3.75
N TYR A 75 11.69 9.54 4.87
CA TYR A 75 12.01 10.62 5.81
C TYR A 75 13.33 10.38 6.56
N GLU A 76 13.63 9.12 6.88
CA GLU A 76 14.83 8.79 7.64
C GLU A 76 16.11 8.76 6.80
N ASP A 77 16.07 8.12 5.62
CA ASP A 77 17.29 7.87 4.84
C ASP A 77 17.16 8.21 3.36
N GLY A 78 16.06 8.80 2.94
CA GLY A 78 15.84 9.19 1.55
C GLY A 78 15.42 8.09 0.60
N THR A 79 15.17 6.86 1.10
CA THR A 79 14.69 5.78 0.25
C THR A 79 13.33 6.15 -0.33
N PRO A 80 13.14 6.13 -1.67
CA PRO A 80 11.83 6.42 -2.27
C PRO A 80 10.76 5.52 -1.67
N HIS A 81 9.59 6.07 -1.32
CA HIS A 81 8.57 5.32 -0.59
C HIS A 81 8.01 4.13 -1.37
N GLU A 82 7.95 4.21 -2.69
CA GLU A 82 7.52 3.07 -3.51
C GLU A 82 8.52 1.91 -3.46
N LYS A 83 9.80 2.21 -3.36
CA LYS A 83 10.84 1.20 -3.19
C LYS A 83 10.80 0.59 -1.80
N ALA A 84 10.67 1.43 -0.79
CA ALA A 84 10.57 0.98 0.59
C ALA A 84 9.34 0.08 0.78
N GLY A 85 8.19 0.47 0.24
CA GLY A 85 6.97 -0.35 0.29
C GLY A 85 7.18 -1.71 -0.37
N SER A 86 7.83 -1.72 -1.54
CA SER A 86 8.12 -2.96 -2.26
C SER A 86 9.05 -3.89 -1.47
N MET A 87 9.96 -3.33 -0.68
CA MET A 87 10.87 -4.12 0.15
C MET A 87 10.20 -4.68 1.40
N LEU A 88 9.27 -3.93 1.99
CA LEU A 88 8.64 -4.28 3.26
C LEU A 88 7.39 -5.16 3.11
N ALA A 89 6.70 -5.04 1.99
CA ALA A 89 5.43 -5.73 1.77
C ALA A 89 5.51 -7.26 1.75
N PRO A 90 6.53 -7.90 1.13
CA PRO A 90 6.53 -9.37 0.99
C PRO A 90 6.42 -10.12 2.30
N GLU A 91 7.07 -9.67 3.36
CA GLU A 91 7.03 -10.33 4.65
C GLU A 91 5.63 -10.30 5.25
N ILE A 92 4.96 -9.15 5.17
CA ILE A 92 3.59 -9.00 5.64
C ILE A 92 2.65 -9.90 4.84
N LEU A 93 2.77 -9.88 3.52
CA LEU A 93 1.92 -10.67 2.62
C LEU A 93 2.06 -12.16 2.87
N LYS A 94 3.28 -12.63 3.08
CA LYS A 94 3.53 -14.03 3.39
C LYS A 94 2.85 -14.42 4.69
N SER A 95 2.96 -13.59 5.72
CA SER A 95 2.32 -13.83 7.04
C SER A 95 0.81 -13.89 6.94
N CYS A 96 0.23 -13.20 5.98
CA CYS A 96 -1.22 -13.08 5.83
C CYS A 96 -1.82 -14.10 4.86
N GLY A 97 -1.02 -15.01 4.34
CA GLY A 97 -1.50 -16.11 3.52
C GLY A 97 -1.57 -15.86 2.02
N PHE A 98 -0.92 -14.81 1.54
CA PHE A 98 -0.83 -14.56 0.09
C PHE A 98 0.22 -15.46 -0.54
N THR A 99 -0.07 -15.94 -1.76
CA THR A 99 0.87 -16.77 -2.50
C THR A 99 2.02 -15.91 -3.04
N LYS A 100 3.09 -16.58 -3.48
CA LYS A 100 4.23 -15.90 -4.08
C LYS A 100 3.82 -15.09 -5.32
N GLU A 101 2.96 -15.66 -6.18
CA GLU A 101 2.47 -14.98 -7.38
C GLU A 101 1.64 -13.75 -7.03
N GLU A 102 0.75 -13.89 -6.05
CA GLU A 102 -0.07 -12.75 -5.58
C GLU A 102 0.82 -11.66 -5.00
N SER A 103 1.81 -12.04 -4.20
CA SER A 103 2.75 -11.11 -3.60
C SER A 103 3.53 -10.34 -4.67
N GLU A 104 3.99 -11.02 -5.71
CA GLU A 104 4.71 -10.37 -6.82
C GLU A 104 3.83 -9.35 -7.55
N ARG A 105 2.56 -9.67 -7.76
CA ARG A 105 1.60 -8.75 -8.40
C ARG A 105 1.37 -7.51 -7.53
N ILE A 106 1.22 -7.70 -6.23
CA ILE A 106 1.02 -6.61 -5.28
C ILE A 106 2.26 -5.72 -5.23
N VAL A 107 3.43 -6.31 -5.13
CA VAL A 107 4.70 -5.56 -5.08
C VAL A 107 4.90 -4.75 -6.36
N LYS A 108 4.58 -5.33 -7.51
CA LYS A 108 4.65 -4.62 -8.79
C LYS A 108 3.72 -3.41 -8.83
N ALA A 109 2.50 -3.57 -8.32
CA ALA A 109 1.54 -2.47 -8.24
C ALA A 109 2.05 -1.36 -7.32
N ILE A 110 2.63 -1.71 -6.18
CA ILE A 110 3.21 -0.74 -5.24
C ILE A 110 4.36 0.02 -5.91
N ASP A 111 5.24 -0.69 -6.57
CA ASP A 111 6.40 -0.08 -7.22
C ASP A 111 5.97 0.87 -8.35
N SER A 112 4.84 0.61 -8.97
CA SER A 112 4.35 1.38 -10.13
C SER A 112 3.46 2.56 -9.75
N HIS A 113 2.90 2.61 -8.53
CA HIS A 113 1.88 3.62 -8.19
C HIS A 113 2.41 5.06 -8.25
N ARG A 114 3.68 5.27 -8.00
CA ARG A 114 4.30 6.59 -8.07
C ARG A 114 4.19 7.20 -9.46
N ARG A 115 4.29 6.37 -10.50
CA ARG A 115 4.18 6.84 -11.89
C ARG A 115 2.78 7.37 -12.17
N GLU A 116 1.75 6.72 -11.62
CA GLU A 116 0.38 7.15 -11.80
C GLU A 116 0.09 8.46 -11.07
N GLU A 117 0.61 8.64 -9.85
CA GLU A 117 0.52 9.89 -9.11
C GLU A 117 1.12 11.05 -9.90
N VAL A 118 2.29 10.85 -10.47
CA VAL A 118 2.98 11.88 -11.26
C VAL A 118 2.19 12.24 -12.50
N LYS A 119 1.57 11.26 -13.18
CA LYS A 119 0.72 11.52 -14.34
C LYS A 119 -0.49 12.38 -13.99
N GLU A 120 -1.15 12.06 -12.86
CA GLU A 120 -2.30 12.83 -12.38
C GLU A 120 -1.92 14.27 -12.07
N GLU A 121 -0.80 14.50 -11.40
CA GLU A 121 -0.31 15.83 -11.11
C GLU A 121 -0.05 16.65 -12.38
N LYS A 122 0.49 16.01 -13.42
CA LYS A 122 0.77 16.69 -14.69
C LYS A 122 -0.48 17.03 -15.48
N ASN A 123 -1.57 16.30 -15.24
CA ASN A 123 -2.84 16.53 -15.95
C ASN A 123 -3.73 17.55 -15.24
N LEU A 124 -3.32 18.01 -14.08
CA LEU A 124 -4.01 19.09 -13.37
C LEU A 124 -3.48 20.45 -13.84
#